data_4fba6ae238ecb6e0121161c5c581c6e2
#
_entry.id   4fba6ae238ecb6e0121161c5c581c6e2
#
_cell.length_a   1.000
_cell.length_b   1.000
_cell.length_c   1.000
_cell.angle_alpha   90.00
_cell.angle_beta   90.00
_cell.angle_gamma   90.00
#
_symmetry.space_group_name_H-M   'P 1'
#
loop_
_entity.id
_entity.type
_entity.pdbx_description
1 polymer ?
#
loop_
_entity_poly.entity_id
_entity_poly.type
_entity_poly.pdbx_seq_one_letter_code
_entity_poly.pdbx_strand_id
1 'polypeptide(L)' 'MYTVDRIENDYVVLENRNNLDMIDVKITEFNYDVSEGDIVLYKDGKYIKDEEETNRIKSNIRSRFNKLKK' A
#
# COMPACT_ATOMS: atom_id res chain seq x y z
N MET A 1 -0.10 3.08 9.68
CA MET A 1 0.44 2.75 8.36
C MET A 1 -0.21 1.48 7.84
N TYR A 2 -0.61 1.49 6.60
CA TYR A 2 -1.32 0.38 5.97
C TYR A 2 -0.64 -0.02 4.68
N THR A 3 -0.79 -1.28 4.31
CA THR A 3 -0.37 -1.78 3.00
C THR A 3 -1.62 -2.09 2.19
N VAL A 4 -1.63 -1.70 0.93
CA VAL A 4 -2.73 -2.05 0.02
C VAL A 4 -2.58 -3.52 -0.37
N ASP A 5 -3.48 -4.36 0.16
CA ASP A 5 -3.47 -5.79 -0.11
C ASP A 5 -4.01 -6.08 -1.52
N ARG A 6 -5.18 -5.53 -1.81
CA ARG A 6 -5.80 -5.67 -3.13
C ARG A 6 -6.88 -4.62 -3.33
N ILE A 7 -7.33 -4.49 -4.56
CA ILE A 7 -8.42 -3.59 -4.92
C ILE A 7 -9.54 -4.44 -5.49
N GLU A 8 -10.73 -4.33 -4.89
CA GLU A 8 -11.91 -5.07 -5.32
C GLU A 8 -13.06 -4.10 -5.62
N ASN A 9 -13.47 -4.01 -6.89
CA ASN A 9 -14.54 -3.11 -7.31
C ASN A 9 -14.29 -1.68 -6.84
N ASP A 10 -15.13 -1.16 -5.95
CA ASP A 10 -15.02 0.21 -5.44
C ASP A 10 -14.29 0.27 -4.10
N TYR A 11 -13.72 -0.83 -3.65
CA TYR A 11 -13.07 -0.91 -2.34
C TYR A 11 -11.61 -1.26 -2.45
N VAL A 12 -10.84 -0.69 -1.56
CA VAL A 12 -9.42 -1.00 -1.39
C VAL A 12 -9.28 -1.75 -0.06
N VAL A 13 -8.71 -2.93 -0.11
CA VAL A 13 -8.46 -3.73 1.10
C VAL A 13 -7.11 -3.35 1.64
N LEU A 14 -7.10 -2.81 2.86
CA LEU A 14 -5.87 -2.37 3.53
C LEU A 14 -5.54 -3.31 4.68
N GLU A 15 -4.27 -3.63 4.82
CA GLU A 15 -3.76 -4.36 5.96
C GLU A 15 -3.02 -3.41 6.89
N ASN A 16 -3.41 -3.38 8.16
CA ASN A 16 -2.73 -2.60 9.16
C ASN A 16 -1.38 -3.27 9.48
N ARG A 17 -0.29 -2.52 9.29
CA ARG A 17 1.05 -3.09 9.45
C ARG A 17 1.43 -3.35 10.90
N ASN A 18 0.71 -2.79 11.85
CA ASN A 18 1.00 -2.99 13.26
C ASN A 18 0.34 -4.26 13.83
N ASN A 19 -0.94 -4.47 13.50
CA ASN A 19 -1.72 -5.57 14.07
C ASN A 19 -2.25 -6.56 13.04
N LEU A 20 -1.97 -6.33 11.77
CA LEU A 20 -2.37 -7.17 10.63
C LEU A 20 -3.88 -7.25 10.39
N ASP A 21 -4.65 -6.37 11.02
CA ASP A 21 -6.08 -6.29 10.76
C ASP A 21 -6.34 -5.80 9.33
N MET A 22 -7.39 -6.34 8.73
CA MET A 22 -7.79 -5.95 7.38
C MET A 22 -9.00 -5.02 7.44
N ILE A 23 -9.00 -3.98 6.65
CA ILE A 23 -10.13 -3.07 6.54
C ILE A 23 -10.45 -2.78 5.08
N ASP A 24 -11.72 -2.54 4.79
CA ASP A 24 -12.18 -2.16 3.47
C ASP A 24 -12.47 -0.67 3.45
N VAL A 25 -11.85 0.04 2.52
CA VAL A 25 -12.01 1.48 2.39
C VAL A 25 -12.47 1.80 0.97
N LYS A 26 -13.46 2.66 0.82
CA LYS A 26 -13.92 3.06 -0.51
C LYS A 26 -12.80 3.74 -1.27
N ILE A 27 -12.67 3.41 -2.55
CA ILE A 27 -11.61 3.98 -3.39
C ILE A 27 -11.71 5.51 -3.47
N THR A 28 -12.90 6.07 -3.27
CA THR A 28 -13.11 7.51 -3.26
C THR A 28 -12.48 8.21 -2.06
N GLU A 29 -12.11 7.47 -1.02
CA GLU A 29 -11.42 8.03 0.14
C GLU A 29 -9.95 8.33 -0.14
N PHE A 30 -9.44 7.89 -1.28
CA PHE A 30 -8.06 8.13 -1.67
C PHE A 30 -8.00 9.30 -2.63
N ASN A 31 -6.99 10.16 -2.49
CA ASN A 31 -6.81 11.31 -3.37
C ASN A 31 -5.78 11.07 -4.47
N TYR A 32 -5.49 9.81 -4.75
CA TYR A 32 -4.55 9.41 -5.79
C TYR A 32 -4.94 8.04 -6.34
N ASP A 33 -4.33 7.64 -7.45
CA ASP A 33 -4.58 6.32 -8.04
C ASP A 33 -3.85 5.24 -7.26
N VAL A 34 -4.60 4.56 -6.38
CA VAL A 34 -4.05 3.55 -5.49
C VAL A 34 -3.73 2.27 -6.26
N SER A 35 -2.61 1.64 -5.90
CA SER A 35 -2.17 0.37 -6.52
C SER A 35 -1.82 -0.64 -5.43
N GLU A 36 -1.90 -1.91 -5.77
CA GLU A 36 -1.50 -2.98 -4.86
C GLU A 36 -0.04 -2.81 -4.44
N GLY A 37 0.22 -3.01 -3.15
CA GLY A 37 1.56 -2.87 -2.60
C GLY A 37 1.91 -1.48 -2.14
N ASP A 38 1.06 -0.49 -2.39
CA ASP A 38 1.30 0.86 -1.90
C ASP A 38 1.25 0.90 -0.38
N ILE A 39 2.08 1.76 0.20
CA ILE A 39 2.04 2.04 1.63
C ILE A 39 1.24 3.32 1.83
N VAL A 40 0.29 3.27 2.74
CA VAL A 40 -0.68 4.34 2.93
C VAL A 40 -0.70 4.79 4.38
N LEU A 41 -0.80 6.10 4.57
CA LEU A 41 -0.97 6.71 5.89
C LEU A 41 -2.36 7.33 5.97
N TYR A 42 -2.96 7.28 7.16
CA TYR A 42 -4.20 7.98 7.43
C TYR A 42 -3.87 9.27 8.16
N LYS A 43 -4.19 10.40 7.52
CA LYS A 43 -3.86 11.71 8.08
C LYS A 43 -4.95 12.71 7.73
N ASP A 44 -5.43 13.43 8.76
CA ASP A 44 -6.44 14.48 8.60
C ASP A 44 -7.70 13.99 7.86
N GLY A 45 -8.13 12.78 8.19
CA GLY A 45 -9.33 12.20 7.60
C GLY A 45 -9.16 11.65 6.20
N LYS A 46 -7.95 11.57 5.70
CA LYS A 46 -7.67 11.08 4.34
C LYS A 46 -6.56 10.06 4.33
N TYR A 47 -6.62 9.19 3.33
CA TYR A 47 -5.55 8.21 3.08
C TYR A 47 -4.59 8.80 2.05
N ILE A 48 -3.32 8.86 2.41
CA ILE A 48 -2.28 9.39 1.53
C ILE A 48 -1.18 8.36 1.33
N LYS A 49 -0.56 8.39 0.16
CA LYS A 49 0.52 7.46 -0.15
C LYS A 49 1.81 7.91 0.53
N ASP A 50 2.48 6.96 1.19
CA ASP A 50 3.84 7.17 1.67
C ASP A 50 4.79 6.74 0.56
N GLU A 51 5.21 7.69 -0.26
CA GLU A 51 6.02 7.37 -1.44
C GLU A 51 7.39 6.84 -1.09
N GLU A 52 8.03 7.40 -0.06
CA GLU A 52 9.33 6.92 0.38
C GLU A 52 9.29 5.46 0.78
N GLU A 53 8.36 5.11 1.65
CA GLU A 53 8.24 3.75 2.14
C GLU A 53 7.83 2.80 1.01
N THR A 54 6.90 3.22 0.17
CA THR A 54 6.47 2.43 -0.99
C THR A 54 7.64 2.13 -1.91
N ASN A 55 8.40 3.15 -2.25
CA ASN A 55 9.54 2.99 -3.15
C ASN A 55 10.63 2.15 -2.53
N ARG A 56 10.87 2.29 -1.24
CA ARG A 56 11.87 1.50 -0.53
C ARG A 56 11.53 0.03 -0.56
N ILE A 57 10.28 -0.33 -0.30
CA ILE A 57 9.84 -1.72 -0.31
C ILE A 57 9.91 -2.30 -1.71
N LYS A 58 9.42 -1.57 -2.71
CA LYS A 58 9.47 -2.05 -4.10
C LYS A 58 10.90 -2.19 -4.59
N SER A 59 11.78 -1.29 -4.19
CA SER A 59 13.20 -1.35 -4.55
C SER A 59 13.88 -2.57 -3.91
N ASN A 60 13.58 -2.86 -2.66
CA ASN A 60 14.13 -4.04 -1.97
C ASN A 60 13.70 -5.33 -2.66
N ILE A 61 12.44 -5.43 -3.05
CA ILE A 61 11.94 -6.60 -3.77
C ILE A 61 12.67 -6.74 -5.10
N ARG A 62 12.86 -5.65 -5.82
CA ARG A 62 13.57 -5.65 -7.10
C ARG A 62 15.02 -6.08 -6.93
N SER A 63 15.69 -5.61 -5.90
CA SER A 63 17.07 -5.99 -5.61
C SER A 63 17.21 -7.48 -5.33
N ARG A 64 16.30 -8.04 -4.55
CA ARG A 64 16.29 -9.48 -4.28
C ARG A 64 16.10 -10.27 -5.55
N PHE A 65 15.20 -9.82 -6.41
CA PHE A 65 14.92 -10.49 -7.67
C PHE A 65 16.15 -10.49 -8.56
N ASN A 66 16.84 -9.36 -8.63
CA ASN A 66 18.06 -9.26 -9.44
C ASN A 66 19.16 -10.18 -8.95
N LYS A 67 19.30 -10.35 -7.63
CA LYS A 67 20.29 -11.26 -7.06
C LYS A 67 20.01 -12.71 -7.42
N LEU A 68 18.76 -13.08 -7.55
CA LEU A 68 18.36 -14.43 -7.88
C LEU A 68 18.57 -14.77 -9.35
N LYS A 69 18.76 -13.78 -10.18
CA LYS A 69 18.93 -13.97 -11.63
C LYS A 69 20.36 -14.27 -12.05
N LYS A 70 21.27 -14.33 -11.14
CA LYS A 70 22.65 -14.63 -11.49
C LYS A 70 22.86 -16.13 -11.78
#